data_744c61cd8c79def2971f0709380544e3
#
_entry.id   744c61cd8c79def2971f0709380544e3
#
_cell.length_a   1.000
_cell.length_b   1.000
_cell.length_c   1.000
_cell.angle_alpha   90.00
_cell.angle_beta   90.00
_cell.angle_gamma   90.00
#
_symmetry.space_group_name_H-M   'P 1'
#
loop_
_entity.id
_entity.type
_entity.pdbx_description
1 polymer ?
#
loop_
_entity_poly.entity_id
_entity_poly.type
_entity_poly.pdbx_seq_one_letter_code
_entity_poly.pdbx_strand_id
1 'polypeptide(L)'
;TYEAADAALDDEPLASLWRLLQGYHAWRQAQGAVEINLPEVDVFVQEGTVVIEPAPSLRSRSLVENAMILTGHAVARFALQHDIPLPFATQEVGDEATPALRRARTLSQMLALRKTMRRSQYRTVADPHGGLGLPAYVQTTSPLRRCLDLVVHQQLRRHLAGQPLLSQADILARIGAVEAVNSSLREAENKSNTHWTLVYLLQHPDWQGEGILVDKRGLQGTVILPELGLEPTVHLPGDLPLDTRLVVQLRSVDLPKLDARFRIVR
;
A
#
# COMPACT_ATOMS: atom_id res chain seq x y z
N THR A 1 -16.09 5.17 -13.81
CA THR A 1 -15.59 4.20 -12.80
C THR A 1 -14.33 3.50 -13.28
N TYR A 2 -13.63 2.80 -12.40
CA TYR A 2 -12.45 1.99 -12.78
C TYR A 2 -12.85 0.86 -13.72
N GLU A 3 -14.00 0.24 -13.51
CA GLU A 3 -14.54 -0.84 -14.36
C GLU A 3 -14.80 -0.35 -15.78
N ALA A 4 -15.45 0.83 -15.90
CA ALA A 4 -15.70 1.43 -17.21
C ALA A 4 -14.39 1.82 -17.93
N ALA A 5 -13.40 2.32 -17.20
CA ALA A 5 -12.09 2.63 -17.74
C ALA A 5 -11.33 1.34 -18.13
N ASP A 6 -11.48 0.26 -17.37
CA ASP A 6 -10.86 -1.03 -17.66
C ASP A 6 -11.38 -1.63 -18.98
N ALA A 7 -12.69 -1.54 -19.19
CA ALA A 7 -13.34 -1.97 -20.42
C ALA A 7 -12.91 -1.14 -21.66
N ALA A 8 -12.49 0.11 -21.47
CA ALA A 8 -12.08 1.03 -22.53
C ALA A 8 -10.55 1.16 -22.67
N LEU A 9 -9.75 0.34 -21.97
CA LEU A 9 -8.28 0.47 -21.98
C LEU A 9 -7.63 0.18 -23.34
N ASP A 10 -8.33 -0.51 -24.22
CA ASP A 10 -7.85 -0.81 -25.57
C ASP A 10 -8.26 0.27 -26.59
N ASP A 11 -9.06 1.27 -26.18
CA ASP A 11 -9.50 2.40 -26.99
C ASP A 11 -8.62 3.65 -26.74
N GLU A 12 -8.41 4.47 -27.80
CA GLU A 12 -7.72 5.75 -27.64
C GLU A 12 -8.61 6.77 -26.91
N PRO A 13 -8.06 7.62 -26.04
CA PRO A 13 -6.64 7.83 -25.75
C PRO A 13 -6.07 6.90 -24.65
N LEU A 14 -6.88 6.05 -24.00
CA LEU A 14 -6.44 5.23 -22.87
C LEU A 14 -5.40 4.18 -23.29
N ALA A 15 -5.54 3.62 -24.48
CA ALA A 15 -4.59 2.64 -25.01
C ALA A 15 -3.17 3.21 -25.13
N SER A 16 -3.02 4.45 -25.61
CA SER A 16 -1.73 5.13 -25.69
C SER A 16 -1.16 5.43 -24.32
N LEU A 17 -1.99 5.90 -23.38
CA LEU A 17 -1.59 6.16 -21.99
C LEU A 17 -1.16 4.85 -21.30
N TRP A 18 -1.91 3.77 -21.47
CA TRP A 18 -1.60 2.45 -20.93
C TRP A 18 -0.22 1.97 -21.41
N ARG A 19 0.05 2.03 -22.72
CA ARG A 19 1.36 1.63 -23.29
C ARG A 19 2.52 2.43 -22.71
N LEU A 20 2.35 3.75 -22.57
CA LEU A 20 3.37 4.63 -22.00
C LEU A 20 3.65 4.25 -20.53
N LEU A 21 2.60 4.05 -19.74
CA LEU A 21 2.73 3.75 -18.31
C LEU A 21 3.24 2.33 -18.05
N GLN A 22 2.93 1.36 -18.91
CA GLN A 22 3.56 0.04 -18.87
C GLN A 22 5.07 0.12 -19.16
N GLY A 23 5.49 0.93 -20.11
CA GLY A 23 6.91 1.20 -20.37
C GLY A 23 7.60 1.84 -19.18
N TYR A 24 6.95 2.80 -18.53
CA TYR A 24 7.46 3.43 -17.30
C TYR A 24 7.52 2.44 -16.13
N HIS A 25 6.50 1.61 -15.95
CA HIS A 25 6.49 0.56 -14.94
C HIS A 25 7.66 -0.42 -15.15
N ALA A 26 7.85 -0.91 -16.37
CA ALA A 26 8.96 -1.81 -16.70
C ALA A 26 10.33 -1.16 -16.46
N TRP A 27 10.47 0.14 -16.76
CA TRP A 27 11.68 0.88 -16.46
C TRP A 27 11.94 0.94 -14.95
N ARG A 28 10.93 1.25 -14.12
CA ARG A 28 11.07 1.25 -12.65
C ARG A 28 11.45 -0.14 -12.10
N GLN A 29 10.85 -1.20 -12.64
CA GLN A 29 11.21 -2.58 -12.30
C GLN A 29 12.70 -2.86 -12.58
N ALA A 30 13.22 -2.39 -13.70
CA ALA A 30 14.63 -2.50 -14.05
C ALA A 30 15.54 -1.68 -13.09
N GLN A 31 15.02 -0.60 -12.46
CA GLN A 31 15.70 0.15 -11.41
C GLN A 31 15.52 -0.47 -10.02
N GLY A 32 14.88 -1.63 -9.91
CA GLY A 32 14.70 -2.34 -8.66
C GLY A 32 13.44 -1.97 -7.88
N ALA A 33 12.42 -1.41 -8.55
CA ALA A 33 11.10 -1.24 -7.94
C ALA A 33 10.58 -2.57 -7.40
N VAL A 34 9.86 -2.48 -6.28
CA VAL A 34 9.29 -3.62 -5.57
C VAL A 34 7.79 -3.64 -5.81
N GLU A 35 7.25 -4.81 -6.13
CA GLU A 35 5.82 -5.02 -6.29
C GLU A 35 5.31 -6.00 -5.23
N ILE A 36 4.35 -5.54 -4.42
CA ILE A 36 3.75 -6.32 -3.34
C ILE A 36 2.24 -6.28 -3.52
N ASN A 37 1.69 -7.35 -4.09
CA ASN A 37 0.26 -7.52 -4.38
C ASN A 37 -0.33 -8.50 -3.36
N LEU A 38 -0.55 -8.05 -2.13
CA LEU A 38 -1.30 -8.82 -1.13
C LEU A 38 -2.79 -8.59 -1.31
N PRO A 39 -3.64 -9.57 -0.97
CA PRO A 39 -5.08 -9.40 -1.02
C PRO A 39 -5.53 -8.23 -0.15
N GLU A 40 -6.34 -7.34 -0.72
CA GLU A 40 -6.96 -6.21 -0.03
C GLU A 40 -8.48 -6.36 -0.08
N VAL A 41 -9.15 -5.83 0.92
CA VAL A 41 -10.62 -5.81 1.01
C VAL A 41 -11.10 -4.41 1.32
N ASP A 42 -12.26 -4.07 0.78
CA ASP A 42 -13.03 -2.88 1.16
C ASP A 42 -14.06 -3.29 2.21
N VAL A 43 -14.07 -2.62 3.36
CA VAL A 43 -15.01 -2.88 4.47
C VAL A 43 -15.90 -1.66 4.64
N PHE A 44 -17.20 -1.86 4.52
CA PHE A 44 -18.17 -0.78 4.68
C PHE A 44 -19.46 -1.26 5.37
N VAL A 45 -20.24 -0.33 5.89
CA VAL A 45 -21.50 -0.61 6.56
C VAL A 45 -22.67 -0.16 5.68
N GLN A 46 -23.55 -1.07 5.33
CA GLN A 46 -24.73 -0.81 4.53
C GLN A 46 -25.98 -1.24 5.31
N GLU A 47 -26.86 -0.29 5.64
CA GLU A 47 -28.11 -0.52 6.37
C GLU A 47 -27.94 -1.35 7.69
N GLY A 48 -26.84 -1.08 8.41
CA GLY A 48 -26.53 -1.78 9.67
C GLY A 48 -25.86 -3.14 9.52
N THR A 49 -25.66 -3.61 8.29
CA THR A 49 -24.92 -4.84 7.97
C THR A 49 -23.52 -4.49 7.50
N VAL A 50 -22.52 -5.20 8.00
CA VAL A 50 -21.15 -5.06 7.51
C VAL A 50 -20.97 -5.87 6.24
N VAL A 51 -20.42 -5.25 5.22
CA VAL A 51 -20.09 -5.86 3.93
C VAL A 51 -18.59 -5.82 3.75
N ILE A 52 -18.01 -6.93 3.35
CA ILE A 52 -16.59 -7.06 2.99
C ILE A 52 -16.51 -7.54 1.55
N GLU A 53 -15.86 -6.75 0.71
CA GLU A 53 -15.67 -7.09 -0.70
C GLU A 53 -14.18 -7.11 -1.04
N PRO A 54 -13.69 -8.13 -1.77
CA PRO A 54 -12.33 -8.10 -2.28
C PRO A 54 -12.11 -6.89 -3.18
N ALA A 55 -11.02 -6.16 -2.97
CA ALA A 55 -10.67 -5.05 -3.84
C ALA A 55 -10.40 -5.58 -5.27
N PRO A 56 -11.11 -5.09 -6.30
CA PRO A 56 -11.00 -5.63 -7.64
C PRO A 56 -9.60 -5.37 -8.23
N SER A 57 -8.99 -6.40 -8.81
CA SER A 57 -7.73 -6.29 -9.54
C SER A 57 -7.99 -5.81 -10.97
N LEU A 58 -8.02 -4.48 -11.18
CA LEU A 58 -8.29 -3.84 -12.46
C LEU A 58 -7.02 -3.25 -13.07
N ARG A 59 -6.82 -3.40 -14.39
CA ARG A 59 -5.72 -2.76 -15.14
C ARG A 59 -5.81 -1.23 -15.04
N SER A 60 -7.00 -0.67 -14.99
CA SER A 60 -7.26 0.75 -14.82
C SER A 60 -6.76 1.30 -13.47
N ARG A 61 -6.78 0.53 -12.39
CA ARG A 61 -6.15 0.89 -11.11
C ARG A 61 -4.63 0.99 -11.27
N SER A 62 -4.01 0.01 -11.92
CA SER A 62 -2.57 0.03 -12.21
C SER A 62 -2.18 1.20 -13.13
N LEU A 63 -3.03 1.55 -14.11
CA LEU A 63 -2.84 2.74 -14.94
C LEU A 63 -2.77 4.01 -14.09
N VAL A 64 -3.75 4.21 -13.20
CA VAL A 64 -3.81 5.40 -12.32
C VAL A 64 -2.62 5.42 -11.36
N GLU A 65 -2.29 4.29 -10.73
CA GLU A 65 -1.13 4.17 -9.85
C GLU A 65 0.16 4.60 -10.54
N ASN A 66 0.44 4.03 -11.73
CA ASN A 66 1.64 4.38 -12.48
C ASN A 66 1.65 5.84 -12.96
N ALA A 67 0.49 6.41 -13.31
CA ALA A 67 0.36 7.83 -13.63
C ALA A 67 0.68 8.73 -12.43
N MET A 68 0.18 8.36 -11.23
CA MET A 68 0.46 9.08 -9.99
C MET A 68 1.96 9.02 -9.63
N ILE A 69 2.58 7.85 -9.77
CA ILE A 69 4.02 7.68 -9.51
C ILE A 69 4.84 8.49 -10.52
N LEU A 70 4.51 8.42 -11.81
CA LEU A 70 5.18 9.21 -12.85
C LEU A 70 5.09 10.72 -12.57
N THR A 71 3.90 11.19 -12.18
CA THR A 71 3.68 12.60 -11.83
C THR A 71 4.58 13.03 -10.65
N GLY A 72 4.62 12.24 -9.58
CA GLY A 72 5.46 12.54 -8.42
C GLY A 72 6.96 12.52 -8.75
N HIS A 73 7.41 11.60 -9.62
CA HIS A 73 8.78 11.56 -10.11
C HIS A 73 9.11 12.78 -10.99
N ALA A 74 8.22 13.17 -11.91
CA ALA A 74 8.40 14.33 -12.77
C ALA A 74 8.50 15.63 -11.96
N VAL A 75 7.61 15.79 -10.95
CA VAL A 75 7.61 16.95 -10.06
C VAL A 75 8.90 16.99 -9.21
N ALA A 76 9.37 15.85 -8.69
CA ALA A 76 10.63 15.78 -7.95
C ALA A 76 11.81 16.23 -8.82
N ARG A 77 11.88 15.74 -10.07
CA ARG A 77 12.92 16.16 -11.02
C ARG A 77 12.86 17.64 -11.35
N PHE A 78 11.65 18.15 -11.63
CA PHE A 78 11.45 19.58 -11.89
C PHE A 78 11.92 20.45 -10.72
N ALA A 79 11.55 20.06 -9.50
CA ALA A 79 11.95 20.78 -8.29
C ALA A 79 13.47 20.81 -8.09
N LEU A 80 14.16 19.69 -8.35
CA LEU A 80 15.63 19.61 -8.29
C LEU A 80 16.30 20.47 -9.36
N GLN A 81 15.73 20.58 -10.56
CA GLN A 81 16.26 21.40 -11.64
C GLN A 81 16.10 22.91 -11.38
N HIS A 82 15.15 23.31 -10.55
CA HIS A 82 14.82 24.71 -10.26
C HIS A 82 15.05 25.10 -8.80
N ASP A 83 15.77 24.28 -8.03
CA ASP A 83 16.09 24.52 -6.60
C ASP A 83 14.83 24.83 -5.76
N ILE A 84 13.70 24.16 -6.05
CA ILE A 84 12.45 24.33 -5.32
C ILE A 84 12.46 23.41 -4.08
N PRO A 85 12.42 23.95 -2.84
CA PRO A 85 12.33 23.12 -1.64
C PRO A 85 11.01 22.35 -1.60
N LEU A 86 11.07 21.01 -1.51
CA LEU A 86 9.90 20.13 -1.43
C LEU A 86 10.07 19.06 -0.32
N PRO A 87 8.96 18.49 0.18
CA PRO A 87 8.97 17.32 1.04
C PRO A 87 9.16 16.05 0.19
N PHE A 88 10.40 15.62 -0.03
CA PHE A 88 10.72 14.40 -0.75
C PHE A 88 10.34 13.18 0.09
N ALA A 89 9.61 12.23 -0.51
CA ALA A 89 9.35 10.94 0.10
C ALA A 89 10.47 9.97 -0.25
N THR A 90 11.15 9.45 0.77
CA THR A 90 12.30 8.56 0.64
C THR A 90 11.99 7.22 1.27
N GLN A 91 12.59 6.15 0.78
CA GLN A 91 12.45 4.82 1.38
C GLN A 91 13.70 4.00 1.18
N GLU A 92 14.30 3.59 2.27
CA GLU A 92 15.37 2.60 2.24
C GLU A 92 14.78 1.19 2.04
N VAL A 93 15.44 0.40 1.22
CA VAL A 93 15.18 -1.04 1.11
C VAL A 93 16.25 -1.74 1.94
N GLY A 94 15.83 -2.58 2.88
CA GLY A 94 16.76 -3.32 3.72
C GLY A 94 17.66 -4.26 2.89
N ASP A 95 18.88 -4.46 3.36
CA ASP A 95 19.87 -5.34 2.69
C ASP A 95 19.38 -6.80 2.52
N GLU A 96 18.41 -7.20 3.34
CA GLU A 96 17.75 -8.50 3.29
C GLU A 96 16.86 -8.68 2.05
N ALA A 97 16.48 -7.59 1.38
CA ALA A 97 15.70 -7.60 0.13
C ALA A 97 16.58 -8.02 -1.06
N THR A 98 16.98 -9.29 -1.10
CA THR A 98 17.80 -9.83 -2.19
C THR A 98 17.14 -9.66 -3.56
N PRO A 99 17.91 -9.66 -4.68
CA PRO A 99 17.33 -9.59 -6.03
C PRO A 99 16.31 -10.70 -6.32
N ALA A 100 16.46 -11.88 -5.72
CA ALA A 100 15.49 -12.95 -5.83
C ALA A 100 14.18 -12.62 -5.09
N LEU A 101 14.27 -12.08 -3.87
CA LEU A 101 13.11 -11.71 -3.08
C LEU A 101 12.35 -10.52 -3.70
N ARG A 102 13.04 -9.57 -4.33
CA ARG A 102 12.41 -8.45 -5.08
C ARG A 102 11.57 -8.92 -6.28
N ARG A 103 11.76 -10.18 -6.73
CA ARG A 103 10.95 -10.83 -7.75
C ARG A 103 9.92 -11.79 -7.16
N ALA A 104 9.41 -11.49 -5.97
CA ALA A 104 8.40 -12.28 -5.29
C ALA A 104 7.20 -12.59 -6.23
N ARG A 105 6.76 -13.85 -6.20
CA ARG A 105 5.63 -14.33 -7.03
C ARG A 105 4.53 -14.94 -6.19
N THR A 106 4.85 -15.39 -4.99
CA THR A 106 3.90 -16.02 -4.08
C THR A 106 3.59 -15.10 -2.90
N LEU A 107 2.47 -15.34 -2.21
CA LEU A 107 2.07 -14.50 -1.08
C LEU A 107 3.07 -14.56 0.08
N SER A 108 3.66 -15.73 0.33
CA SER A 108 4.70 -15.89 1.35
C SER A 108 5.95 -15.05 1.03
N GLN A 109 6.39 -15.06 -0.24
CA GLN A 109 7.50 -14.24 -0.70
C GLN A 109 7.18 -12.74 -0.63
N MET A 110 5.96 -12.34 -1.01
CA MET A 110 5.51 -10.94 -0.92
C MET A 110 5.45 -10.47 0.54
N LEU A 111 4.97 -11.32 1.46
CA LEU A 111 4.97 -11.02 2.89
C LEU A 111 6.40 -10.90 3.43
N ALA A 112 7.31 -11.81 3.05
CA ALA A 112 8.70 -11.74 3.42
C ALA A 112 9.35 -10.45 2.91
N LEU A 113 9.10 -10.09 1.65
CA LEU A 113 9.57 -8.83 1.05
C LEU A 113 9.02 -7.62 1.80
N ARG A 114 7.71 -7.58 2.13
CA ARG A 114 7.08 -6.51 2.92
C ARG A 114 7.81 -6.29 4.25
N LYS A 115 8.25 -7.37 4.91
CA LYS A 115 8.98 -7.29 6.20
C LYS A 115 10.39 -6.68 6.06
N THR A 116 11.01 -6.71 4.89
CA THR A 116 12.31 -6.07 4.62
C THR A 116 12.19 -4.59 4.25
N MET A 117 10.98 -4.12 3.91
CA MET A 117 10.74 -2.74 3.51
C MET A 117 10.71 -1.83 4.74
N ARG A 118 11.54 -0.81 4.75
CA ARG A 118 11.47 0.24 5.77
C ARG A 118 10.30 1.19 5.47
N ARG A 119 9.82 1.87 6.50
CA ARG A 119 8.79 2.90 6.32
C ARG A 119 9.34 4.05 5.48
N SER A 120 8.53 4.55 4.55
CA SER A 120 8.83 5.79 3.85
C SER A 120 8.87 6.96 4.84
N GLN A 121 9.82 7.87 4.65
CA GLN A 121 10.04 9.07 5.45
C GLN A 121 9.99 10.28 4.53
N TYR A 122 9.66 11.44 5.09
CA TYR A 122 9.77 12.70 4.36
C TYR A 122 11.06 13.41 4.75
N ARG A 123 11.76 13.93 3.74
CA ARG A 123 13.00 14.71 3.90
C ARG A 123 12.95 15.97 3.05
N THR A 124 13.71 16.99 3.44
CA THR A 124 13.87 18.22 2.65
C THR A 124 14.97 18.11 1.59
N VAL A 125 15.74 17.03 1.62
CA VAL A 125 16.75 16.66 0.64
C VAL A 125 16.28 15.41 -0.08
N ALA A 126 16.46 15.37 -1.40
CA ALA A 126 16.09 14.22 -2.20
C ALA A 126 17.02 13.03 -1.92
N ASP A 127 16.42 11.90 -1.64
CA ASP A 127 17.05 10.60 -1.51
C ASP A 127 16.21 9.55 -2.25
N PRO A 128 16.76 8.40 -2.63
CA PRO A 128 16.02 7.39 -3.35
C PRO A 128 14.78 6.88 -2.59
N HIS A 129 13.73 6.59 -3.34
CA HIS A 129 12.59 5.82 -2.88
C HIS A 129 12.72 4.39 -3.44
N GLY A 130 13.41 3.53 -2.71
CA GLY A 130 13.82 2.21 -3.20
C GLY A 130 12.65 1.30 -3.56
N GLY A 131 11.53 1.33 -2.82
CA GLY A 131 10.34 0.56 -3.17
C GLY A 131 9.73 0.96 -4.51
N LEU A 132 9.85 2.22 -4.93
CA LEU A 132 9.41 2.69 -6.24
C LEU A 132 10.46 2.57 -7.34
N GLY A 133 11.72 2.25 -7.01
CA GLY A 133 12.84 2.24 -7.94
C GLY A 133 13.17 3.63 -8.49
N LEU A 134 13.02 4.68 -7.69
CA LEU A 134 13.16 6.07 -8.11
C LEU A 134 14.29 6.77 -7.35
N PRO A 135 15.11 7.58 -8.04
CA PRO A 135 16.18 8.35 -7.41
C PRO A 135 15.66 9.54 -6.58
N ALA A 136 14.47 10.04 -6.90
CA ALA A 136 13.76 11.08 -6.16
C ALA A 136 12.25 10.96 -6.41
N TYR A 137 11.45 11.22 -5.37
CA TYR A 137 10.00 11.16 -5.45
C TYR A 137 9.35 12.15 -4.48
N VAL A 138 8.24 12.75 -4.89
CA VAL A 138 7.36 13.53 -4.03
C VAL A 138 5.92 13.06 -4.19
N GLN A 139 5.16 13.05 -3.10
CA GLN A 139 3.72 12.85 -3.18
C GLN A 139 3.05 14.18 -3.56
N THR A 140 2.21 14.17 -4.61
CA THR A 140 1.60 15.41 -5.13
C THR A 140 0.17 15.24 -5.63
N THR A 141 -0.33 14.01 -5.73
CA THR A 141 -1.57 13.70 -6.45
C THR A 141 -2.83 13.72 -5.60
N SER A 142 -2.73 14.01 -4.29
CA SER A 142 -3.87 14.01 -3.38
C SER A 142 -3.90 15.23 -2.43
N PRO A 143 -3.86 16.50 -2.96
CA PRO A 143 -3.74 17.69 -2.12
C PRO A 143 -4.97 17.98 -1.24
N LEU A 144 -6.13 17.40 -1.55
CA LEU A 144 -7.36 17.58 -0.76
C LEU A 144 -7.33 16.80 0.57
N ARG A 145 -6.51 15.74 0.68
CA ARG A 145 -6.47 14.88 1.85
C ARG A 145 -5.06 14.69 2.43
N ARG A 146 -4.01 15.09 1.73
CA ARG A 146 -2.62 15.03 2.19
C ARG A 146 -2.01 16.42 2.22
N CYS A 147 -1.71 16.90 3.42
CA CYS A 147 -1.18 18.24 3.64
C CYS A 147 0.14 18.47 2.87
N LEU A 148 1.06 17.49 2.84
CA LEU A 148 2.34 17.65 2.13
C LEU A 148 2.17 17.74 0.61
N ASP A 149 1.19 17.06 0.03
CA ASP A 149 0.84 17.23 -1.38
C ASP A 149 0.39 18.68 -1.67
N LEU A 150 -0.42 19.26 -0.77
CA LEU A 150 -0.83 20.65 -0.89
C LEU A 150 0.37 21.61 -0.81
N VAL A 151 1.33 21.31 0.05
CA VAL A 151 2.60 22.10 0.15
C VAL A 151 3.37 22.03 -1.17
N VAL A 152 3.44 20.86 -1.81
CA VAL A 152 4.06 20.72 -3.14
C VAL A 152 3.36 21.63 -4.17
N HIS A 153 2.02 21.58 -4.22
CA HIS A 153 1.25 22.46 -5.12
C HIS A 153 1.48 23.95 -4.83
N GLN A 154 1.56 24.36 -3.56
CA GLN A 154 1.85 25.74 -3.18
C GLN A 154 3.23 26.18 -3.67
N GLN A 155 4.25 25.36 -3.49
CA GLN A 155 5.61 25.65 -3.95
C GLN A 155 5.69 25.79 -5.47
N LEU A 156 5.10 24.84 -6.21
CA LEU A 156 5.06 24.91 -7.67
C LEU A 156 4.33 26.17 -8.18
N ARG A 157 3.18 26.50 -7.59
CA ARG A 157 2.41 27.70 -7.97
C ARG A 157 3.19 28.98 -7.67
N ARG A 158 3.87 29.06 -6.52
CA ARG A 158 4.73 30.20 -6.17
C ARG A 158 5.88 30.36 -7.15
N HIS A 159 6.56 29.25 -7.49
CA HIS A 159 7.63 29.25 -8.47
C HIS A 159 7.16 29.78 -9.83
N LEU A 160 6.06 29.24 -10.35
CA LEU A 160 5.48 29.65 -11.64
C LEU A 160 5.01 31.10 -11.66
N ALA A 161 4.60 31.64 -10.50
CA ALA A 161 4.19 33.02 -10.35
C ALA A 161 5.34 34.00 -10.00
N GLY A 162 6.60 33.52 -9.93
CA GLY A 162 7.74 34.33 -9.52
C GLY A 162 7.66 34.85 -8.08
N GLN A 163 6.90 34.17 -7.20
CA GLN A 163 6.72 34.54 -5.81
C GLN A 163 7.78 33.89 -4.90
N PRO A 164 8.05 34.45 -3.72
CA PRO A 164 8.97 33.84 -2.77
C PRO A 164 8.54 32.43 -2.37
N LEU A 165 9.45 31.47 -2.45
CA LEU A 165 9.21 30.09 -2.03
C LEU A 165 9.27 29.98 -0.50
N LEU A 166 8.60 28.93 0.03
CA LEU A 166 8.85 28.50 1.40
C LEU A 166 10.30 28.00 1.49
N SER A 167 10.95 28.32 2.58
CA SER A 167 12.31 27.85 2.85
C SER A 167 12.34 26.34 3.19
N GLN A 168 13.52 25.76 3.13
CA GLN A 168 13.74 24.38 3.57
C GLN A 168 13.34 24.19 5.05
N ALA A 169 13.57 25.18 5.90
CA ALA A 169 13.15 25.16 7.30
C ALA A 169 11.62 25.16 7.45
N ASP A 170 10.92 25.93 6.61
CA ASP A 170 9.45 25.93 6.59
C ASP A 170 8.89 24.56 6.14
N ILE A 171 9.51 23.92 5.15
CA ILE A 171 9.12 22.58 4.70
C ILE A 171 9.36 21.55 5.82
N LEU A 172 10.51 21.61 6.48
CA LEU A 172 10.84 20.71 7.59
C LEU A 172 9.83 20.84 8.74
N ALA A 173 9.44 22.06 9.10
CA ALA A 173 8.44 22.29 10.13
C ALA A 173 7.07 21.66 9.76
N ARG A 174 6.67 21.72 8.49
CA ARG A 174 5.43 21.09 8.00
C ARG A 174 5.51 19.56 7.99
N ILE A 175 6.67 19.00 7.61
CA ILE A 175 6.92 17.56 7.70
C ILE A 175 6.73 17.12 9.15
N GLY A 176 7.37 17.77 10.12
CA GLY A 176 7.26 17.42 11.54
C GLY A 176 5.82 17.47 12.07
N ALA A 177 5.05 18.50 11.69
CA ALA A 177 3.65 18.62 12.07
C ALA A 177 2.78 17.49 11.50
N VAL A 178 3.02 17.08 10.26
CA VAL A 178 2.28 15.98 9.61
C VAL A 178 2.68 14.61 10.19
N GLU A 179 3.98 14.38 10.42
CA GLU A 179 4.45 13.11 10.98
C GLU A 179 3.96 12.87 12.40
N ALA A 180 3.83 13.92 13.20
CA ALA A 180 3.29 13.85 14.56
C ALA A 180 1.84 13.27 14.60
N VAL A 181 1.06 13.46 13.53
CA VAL A 181 -0.35 13.03 13.46
C VAL A 181 -0.52 11.73 12.65
N ASN A 182 0.32 11.50 11.66
CA ASN A 182 0.18 10.36 10.73
C ASN A 182 0.18 9.00 11.42
N SER A 183 0.94 8.83 12.50
CA SER A 183 0.99 7.57 13.27
C SER A 183 -0.37 7.24 13.87
N SER A 184 -0.99 8.23 14.53
CA SER A 184 -2.30 8.08 15.18
C SER A 184 -3.42 7.88 14.18
N LEU A 185 -3.36 8.56 13.02
CA LEU A 185 -4.34 8.39 11.94
C LEU A 185 -4.32 6.95 11.38
N ARG A 186 -3.13 6.43 11.08
CA ARG A 186 -2.98 5.05 10.59
C ARG A 186 -3.43 4.02 11.62
N GLU A 187 -3.13 4.25 12.89
CA GLU A 187 -3.58 3.37 13.96
C GLU A 187 -5.11 3.37 14.08
N ALA A 188 -5.75 4.55 14.02
CA ALA A 188 -7.20 4.67 14.06
C ALA A 188 -7.86 4.00 12.86
N GLU A 189 -7.32 4.18 11.64
CA GLU A 189 -7.80 3.54 10.42
C GLU A 189 -7.70 2.01 10.51
N ASN A 190 -6.53 1.49 10.90
CA ASN A 190 -6.32 0.05 11.06
C ASN A 190 -7.26 -0.55 12.12
N LYS A 191 -7.41 0.13 13.28
CA LYS A 191 -8.34 -0.31 14.33
C LYS A 191 -9.80 -0.29 13.86
N SER A 192 -10.18 0.73 13.09
CA SER A 192 -11.53 0.83 12.51
C SER A 192 -11.79 -0.33 11.55
N ASN A 193 -10.88 -0.59 10.61
CA ASN A 193 -11.02 -1.69 9.65
C ASN A 193 -11.10 -3.03 10.37
N THR A 194 -10.19 -3.28 11.33
CA THR A 194 -10.21 -4.50 12.16
C THR A 194 -11.53 -4.63 12.91
N HIS A 195 -12.00 -3.54 13.55
CA HIS A 195 -13.26 -3.55 14.31
C HIS A 195 -14.43 -4.01 13.43
N TRP A 196 -14.60 -3.39 12.24
CA TRP A 196 -15.72 -3.72 11.37
C TRP A 196 -15.59 -5.12 10.77
N THR A 197 -14.38 -5.59 10.46
CA THR A 197 -14.15 -6.99 10.05
C THR A 197 -14.56 -7.96 11.18
N LEU A 198 -14.29 -7.63 12.44
CA LEU A 198 -14.69 -8.45 13.57
C LEU A 198 -16.22 -8.39 13.81
N VAL A 199 -16.87 -7.25 13.59
CA VAL A 199 -18.33 -7.14 13.61
C VAL A 199 -18.95 -8.01 12.53
N TYR A 200 -18.37 -8.03 11.30
CA TYR A 200 -18.80 -8.96 10.26
C TYR A 200 -18.72 -10.41 10.73
N LEU A 201 -17.63 -10.82 11.37
CA LEU A 201 -17.48 -12.17 11.90
C LEU A 201 -18.46 -12.50 13.03
N LEU A 202 -18.86 -11.51 13.85
CA LEU A 202 -19.92 -11.69 14.84
C LEU A 202 -21.30 -11.88 14.18
N GLN A 203 -21.53 -11.26 13.03
CA GLN A 203 -22.74 -11.45 12.23
C GLN A 203 -22.73 -12.81 11.49
N HIS A 204 -21.53 -13.43 11.33
CA HIS A 204 -21.32 -14.70 10.64
C HIS A 204 -20.55 -15.70 11.53
N PRO A 205 -21.15 -16.21 12.64
CA PRO A 205 -20.42 -17.01 13.62
C PRO A 205 -19.90 -18.34 13.09
N ASP A 206 -20.51 -18.86 12.02
CA ASP A 206 -20.11 -20.11 11.36
C ASP A 206 -19.15 -19.87 10.17
N TRP A 207 -18.55 -18.66 10.08
CA TRP A 207 -17.68 -18.31 8.96
C TRP A 207 -16.56 -19.32 8.77
N GLN A 208 -16.40 -19.74 7.54
CA GLN A 208 -15.36 -20.63 7.05
C GLN A 208 -14.91 -20.15 5.68
N GLY A 209 -13.60 -20.11 5.45
CA GLY A 209 -13.06 -19.65 4.19
C GLY A 209 -11.67 -20.20 3.87
N GLU A 210 -11.15 -19.84 2.71
CA GLU A 210 -9.79 -20.19 2.30
C GLU A 210 -8.78 -19.32 3.04
N GLY A 211 -7.70 -19.96 3.52
CA GLY A 211 -6.53 -19.31 4.04
C GLY A 211 -5.26 -19.81 3.35
N ILE A 212 -4.27 -18.96 3.23
CA ILE A 212 -2.98 -19.28 2.60
C ILE A 212 -1.87 -19.13 3.62
N LEU A 213 -1.10 -20.19 3.87
CA LEU A 213 0.00 -20.19 4.83
C LEU A 213 1.17 -19.37 4.28
N VAL A 214 1.52 -18.24 4.92
CA VAL A 214 2.52 -17.30 4.39
C VAL A 214 3.76 -17.16 5.26
N ASP A 215 3.69 -17.56 6.54
CA ASP A 215 4.83 -17.60 7.46
C ASP A 215 4.59 -18.67 8.52
N LYS A 216 5.67 -19.22 9.10
CA LYS A 216 5.54 -20.23 10.16
C LYS A 216 6.70 -20.19 11.15
N ARG A 217 6.37 -20.50 12.40
CA ARG A 217 7.35 -20.70 13.49
C ARG A 217 6.95 -21.97 14.26
N GLY A 218 7.64 -23.08 13.99
CA GLY A 218 7.24 -24.40 14.50
C GLY A 218 5.84 -24.77 14.01
N LEU A 219 4.93 -25.09 14.92
CA LEU A 219 3.53 -25.41 14.63
C LEU A 219 2.60 -24.20 14.65
N GLN A 220 3.09 -22.99 14.70
CA GLN A 220 2.30 -21.78 14.52
C GLN A 220 2.54 -21.21 13.14
N GLY A 221 1.44 -21.01 12.37
CA GLY A 221 1.46 -20.43 11.05
C GLY A 221 0.68 -19.13 10.96
N THR A 222 1.23 -18.13 10.25
CA THR A 222 0.47 -16.97 9.83
C THR A 222 -0.22 -17.30 8.52
N VAL A 223 -1.53 -17.12 8.49
CA VAL A 223 -2.39 -17.42 7.32
C VAL A 223 -3.01 -16.12 6.84
N ILE A 224 -2.90 -15.80 5.56
CA ILE A 224 -3.68 -14.74 4.94
C ILE A 224 -5.08 -15.28 4.64
N LEU A 225 -6.12 -14.56 5.08
CA LEU A 225 -7.52 -14.79 4.74
C LEU A 225 -7.95 -13.75 3.69
N PRO A 226 -7.92 -14.08 2.37
CA PRO A 226 -8.12 -13.09 1.32
C PRO A 226 -9.50 -12.42 1.36
N GLU A 227 -10.53 -13.16 1.78
CA GLU A 227 -11.91 -12.67 1.88
C GLU A 227 -12.12 -11.67 3.01
N LEU A 228 -11.23 -11.66 4.02
CA LEU A 228 -11.37 -10.81 5.21
C LEU A 228 -10.26 -9.75 5.33
N GLY A 229 -9.20 -9.84 4.53
CA GLY A 229 -8.01 -9.02 4.67
C GLY A 229 -7.29 -9.20 6.02
N LEU A 230 -7.45 -10.36 6.67
CA LEU A 230 -6.84 -10.67 7.95
C LEU A 230 -5.64 -11.61 7.80
N GLU A 231 -4.69 -11.47 8.74
CA GLU A 231 -3.47 -12.31 8.83
C GLU A 231 -3.40 -13.02 10.21
N PRO A 232 -4.36 -13.90 10.59
CA PRO A 232 -4.33 -14.55 11.88
C PRO A 232 -3.21 -15.57 12.00
N THR A 233 -2.81 -15.83 13.26
CA THR A 233 -1.97 -16.97 13.60
C THR A 233 -2.83 -18.17 13.95
N VAL A 234 -2.54 -19.32 13.35
CA VAL A 234 -3.25 -20.59 13.57
C VAL A 234 -2.28 -21.70 13.98
N HIS A 235 -2.80 -22.71 14.66
CA HIS A 235 -2.03 -23.94 14.96
C HIS A 235 -2.06 -24.87 13.75
N LEU A 236 -0.87 -25.26 13.26
CA LEU A 236 -0.70 -26.16 12.13
C LEU A 236 -0.81 -27.63 12.56
N PRO A 237 -1.43 -28.50 11.76
CA PRO A 237 -1.52 -29.93 12.08
C PRO A 237 -0.18 -30.68 11.89
N GLY A 238 0.82 -30.01 11.33
CA GLY A 238 2.15 -30.53 11.06
C GLY A 238 3.00 -29.50 10.32
N ASP A 239 4.16 -29.93 9.83
CA ASP A 239 5.03 -29.07 9.02
C ASP A 239 4.52 -28.98 7.59
N LEU A 240 3.80 -27.89 7.28
CA LEU A 240 3.24 -27.62 5.95
C LEU A 240 4.16 -26.68 5.17
N PRO A 241 4.27 -26.85 3.84
CA PRO A 241 4.95 -25.88 2.97
C PRO A 241 4.28 -24.50 3.03
N LEU A 242 5.07 -23.43 2.85
CA LEU A 242 4.52 -22.10 2.62
C LEU A 242 3.69 -22.09 1.32
N ASP A 243 2.74 -21.17 1.23
CA ASP A 243 1.75 -21.04 0.15
C ASP A 243 0.76 -22.21 0.05
N THR A 244 0.73 -23.13 1.07
CA THR A 244 -0.33 -24.12 1.19
C THR A 244 -1.67 -23.47 1.42
N ARG A 245 -2.70 -23.86 0.66
CA ARG A 245 -4.08 -23.46 0.87
C ARG A 245 -4.72 -24.34 1.93
N LEU A 246 -5.42 -23.71 2.85
CA LEU A 246 -6.02 -24.32 4.03
C LEU A 246 -7.48 -23.87 4.12
N VAL A 247 -8.33 -24.73 4.63
CA VAL A 247 -9.68 -24.32 5.02
C VAL A 247 -9.64 -23.92 6.49
N VAL A 248 -10.04 -22.69 6.76
CA VAL A 248 -9.96 -22.07 8.08
C VAL A 248 -11.36 -21.70 8.55
N GLN A 249 -11.67 -22.00 9.80
CA GLN A 249 -12.96 -21.70 10.42
C GLN A 249 -12.78 -20.76 11.60
N LEU A 250 -13.71 -19.82 11.75
CA LEU A 250 -13.81 -18.97 12.92
C LEU A 250 -14.05 -19.80 14.19
N ARG A 251 -13.35 -19.50 15.26
CA ARG A 251 -13.51 -20.13 16.57
C ARG A 251 -14.13 -19.18 17.59
N SER A 252 -13.66 -17.97 17.65
CA SER A 252 -14.17 -16.94 18.56
C SER A 252 -13.73 -15.55 18.15
N VAL A 253 -14.50 -14.54 18.54
CA VAL A 253 -14.18 -13.12 18.40
C VAL A 253 -14.14 -12.47 19.77
N ASP A 254 -13.12 -11.67 20.04
CA ASP A 254 -13.01 -10.80 21.22
C ASP A 254 -12.95 -9.34 20.72
N LEU A 255 -14.12 -8.74 20.52
CA LEU A 255 -14.22 -7.40 19.91
C LEU A 255 -13.51 -6.31 20.75
N PRO A 256 -13.60 -6.29 22.11
CA PRO A 256 -12.85 -5.33 22.93
C PRO A 256 -11.33 -5.39 22.74
N LYS A 257 -10.78 -6.59 22.47
CA LYS A 257 -9.35 -6.78 22.23
C LYS A 257 -8.97 -6.67 20.76
N LEU A 258 -9.93 -6.48 19.88
CA LEU A 258 -9.74 -6.52 18.41
C LEU A 258 -9.03 -7.83 17.98
N ASP A 259 -9.48 -8.97 18.50
CA ASP A 259 -8.89 -10.29 18.25
C ASP A 259 -9.93 -11.28 17.75
N ALA A 260 -9.54 -12.13 16.82
CA ALA A 260 -10.32 -13.27 16.36
C ALA A 260 -9.45 -14.51 16.27
N ARG A 261 -9.97 -15.63 16.74
CA ARG A 261 -9.28 -16.91 16.72
C ARG A 261 -9.87 -17.83 15.67
N PHE A 262 -8.99 -18.47 14.95
CA PHE A 262 -9.35 -19.39 13.88
C PHE A 262 -8.71 -20.77 14.13
N ARG A 263 -9.26 -21.78 13.47
CA ARG A 263 -8.69 -23.13 13.42
C ARG A 263 -8.68 -23.65 11.99
N ILE A 264 -7.73 -24.50 11.69
CA ILE A 264 -7.70 -25.25 10.44
C ILE A 264 -8.69 -26.42 10.57
N VAL A 265 -9.51 -26.62 9.54
CA VAL A 265 -10.48 -27.72 9.49
C VAL A 265 -10.18 -28.71 8.37
N ARG A 266 -9.38 -28.30 7.40
CA ARG A 266 -8.79 -29.16 6.35
C ARG A 266 -7.58 -28.53 5.71
#